data_823e14f3a5a2d9cf27b852f170158b54
#
_entry.id   823e14f3a5a2d9cf27b852f170158b54
#
_cell.length_a   1.000
_cell.length_b   1.000
_cell.length_c   1.000
_cell.angle_alpha   90.00
_cell.angle_beta   90.00
_cell.angle_gamma   90.00
#
_symmetry.space_group_name_H-M   'P 1'
#
loop_
_entity.id
_entity.type
_entity.pdbx_description
1 polymer ?
#
loop_
_entity_poly.entity_id
_entity_poly.type
_entity_poly.pdbx_seq_one_letter_code
_entity_poly.pdbx_strand_id
1 'polypeptide(L)'
;KDNRSGLSESLRKFGLHRTERRTPSRAYERFFENYEETREAGRVVRRYRGDYRLRPGTARGHLLRSLVYLALWLLSAGLLVLCAVQPLDINRRWLAAAPQAIAVGALGFGALALARYFAQPQHLELRQYRESSVTLCRAAFAAAAALALLAAAYLAGGEPIWALPALAAAAASAAEGLAERRLE
;
A
#
# COMPACT_ATOMS: atom_id res chain seq x y z
N LYS A 1 37.54 49.40 -23.02
CA LYS A 1 37.00 48.55 -24.09
C LYS A 1 37.31 47.10 -23.74
N ASP A 2 36.27 46.36 -23.43
CA ASP A 2 36.11 44.90 -23.52
C ASP A 2 37.07 44.01 -22.74
N ASN A 3 36.83 43.93 -21.43
CA ASN A 3 37.38 42.86 -20.58
C ASN A 3 36.29 41.91 -20.05
N ARG A 4 35.13 41.82 -20.74
CA ARG A 4 34.01 40.94 -20.36
C ARG A 4 33.98 39.58 -21.06
N SER A 5 34.75 39.39 -22.12
CA SER A 5 34.78 38.13 -22.89
C SER A 5 35.65 37.04 -22.27
N GLY A 6 36.70 37.42 -21.52
CA GLY A 6 37.61 36.43 -20.91
C GLY A 6 37.08 35.69 -19.67
N LEU A 7 36.15 36.32 -18.94
CA LEU A 7 35.56 35.70 -17.73
C LEU A 7 34.55 34.59 -18.03
N SER A 8 33.88 34.68 -19.18
CA SER A 8 32.88 33.64 -19.56
C SER A 8 33.52 32.36 -20.08
N GLU A 9 34.73 32.47 -20.63
CA GLU A 9 35.47 31.31 -21.19
C GLU A 9 36.23 30.52 -20.11
N SER A 10 36.75 31.22 -19.08
CA SER A 10 37.41 30.56 -17.95
C SER A 10 36.43 29.79 -17.05
N LEU A 11 35.17 30.23 -16.91
CA LEU A 11 34.12 29.53 -16.15
C LEU A 11 33.63 28.26 -16.86
N ARG A 12 33.76 28.18 -18.19
CA ARG A 12 33.48 26.95 -18.96
C ARG A 12 34.54 25.87 -18.73
N LYS A 13 35.77 26.21 -18.49
CA LYS A 13 36.89 25.27 -18.27
C LYS A 13 36.85 24.62 -16.87
N PHE A 14 36.17 25.20 -15.90
CA PHE A 14 36.10 24.69 -14.54
C PHE A 14 34.91 23.77 -14.31
N GLY A 15 34.27 23.22 -15.36
CA GLY A 15 33.30 22.11 -15.20
C GLY A 15 32.12 22.41 -14.24
N LEU A 16 31.80 23.70 -14.03
CA LEU A 16 30.55 24.08 -13.40
C LEU A 16 29.42 23.77 -14.39
N HIS A 17 29.20 22.48 -14.56
CA HIS A 17 27.98 21.99 -15.18
C HIS A 17 26.81 22.71 -14.48
N ARG A 18 26.21 23.64 -15.22
CA ARG A 18 24.88 24.12 -14.98
C ARG A 18 24.08 22.86 -14.67
N THR A 19 23.73 22.68 -13.41
CA THR A 19 22.81 21.60 -13.00
C THR A 19 21.58 21.80 -13.89
N GLU A 20 21.51 21.03 -14.98
CA GLU A 20 20.29 20.91 -15.76
C GLU A 20 19.22 20.60 -14.73
N ARG A 21 18.27 21.51 -14.55
CA ARG A 21 17.05 21.23 -13.81
C ARG A 21 16.42 20.05 -14.55
N ARG A 22 16.74 18.83 -14.09
CA ARG A 22 16.05 17.64 -14.56
C ARG A 22 14.58 17.95 -14.37
N THR A 23 13.85 18.07 -15.47
CA THR A 23 12.40 18.18 -15.43
C THR A 23 11.92 17.03 -14.55
N PRO A 24 11.21 17.32 -13.46
CA PRO A 24 10.75 16.30 -12.55
C PRO A 24 9.97 15.25 -13.37
N SER A 25 10.18 13.99 -13.08
CA SER A 25 9.46 12.93 -13.78
C SER A 25 7.96 13.12 -13.56
N ARG A 26 7.12 12.76 -14.55
CA ARG A 26 5.64 12.81 -14.41
C ARG A 26 5.12 12.13 -13.13
N ALA A 27 5.84 11.11 -12.65
CA ALA A 27 5.54 10.47 -11.38
C ALA A 27 5.81 11.41 -10.20
N TYR A 28 6.93 12.15 -10.22
CA TYR A 28 7.28 13.13 -9.20
C TYR A 28 6.27 14.28 -9.15
N GLU A 29 5.87 14.82 -10.31
CA GLU A 29 4.86 15.89 -10.40
C GLU A 29 3.52 15.45 -9.81
N ARG A 30 3.04 14.23 -10.13
CA ARG A 30 1.82 13.68 -9.54
C ARG A 30 1.90 13.49 -8.01
N PHE A 31 3.08 13.20 -7.47
CA PHE A 31 3.27 13.03 -6.03
C PHE A 31 3.28 14.36 -5.27
N PHE A 32 3.73 15.45 -5.91
CA PHE A 32 3.92 16.74 -5.28
C PHE A 32 3.01 17.84 -5.83
N GLU A 33 2.01 17.48 -6.63
CA GLU A 33 1.05 18.40 -7.27
C GLU A 33 0.36 19.32 -6.26
N ASN A 34 0.17 18.86 -5.01
CA ASN A 34 -0.49 19.60 -3.94
C ASN A 34 0.48 20.16 -2.88
N TYR A 35 1.79 20.23 -3.19
CA TYR A 35 2.79 20.78 -2.29
C TYR A 35 3.38 22.06 -2.85
N GLU A 36 3.45 23.11 -2.02
CA GLU A 36 4.19 24.33 -2.31
C GLU A 36 5.58 24.24 -1.70
N GLU A 37 6.60 24.51 -2.52
CA GLU A 37 7.98 24.60 -2.07
C GLU A 37 8.29 26.04 -1.67
N THR A 38 8.48 26.29 -0.38
CA THR A 38 8.89 27.59 0.16
C THR A 38 10.33 27.47 0.68
N ARG A 39 11.17 28.46 0.39
CA ARG A 39 12.52 28.52 0.97
C ARG A 39 12.48 29.32 2.27
N GLU A 40 12.61 28.62 3.39
CA GLU A 40 12.73 29.22 4.71
C GLU A 40 14.16 28.98 5.26
N ALA A 41 14.87 30.03 5.62
CA ALA A 41 16.24 29.96 6.17
C ALA A 41 17.22 29.11 5.36
N GLY A 42 17.14 29.15 4.01
CA GLY A 42 18.04 28.38 3.12
C GLY A 42 17.63 26.90 2.94
N ARG A 43 16.60 26.43 3.60
CA ARG A 43 16.04 25.09 3.46
C ARG A 43 14.76 25.11 2.62
N VAL A 44 14.58 24.10 1.77
CA VAL A 44 13.32 23.92 1.03
C VAL A 44 12.32 23.25 1.97
N VAL A 45 11.29 24.00 2.37
CA VAL A 45 10.16 23.50 3.17
C VAL A 45 9.00 23.26 2.21
N ARG A 46 8.43 22.05 2.25
CA ARG A 46 7.26 21.67 1.46
C ARG A 46 6.02 21.74 2.34
N ARG A 47 5.11 22.63 1.99
CA ARG A 47 3.81 22.75 2.68
C ARG A 47 2.72 22.18 1.79
N TYR A 48 1.90 21.28 2.37
CA TYR A 48 0.73 20.73 1.68
C TYR A 48 -0.36 21.78 1.58
N ARG A 49 -0.87 22.01 0.36
CA ARG A 49 -1.97 22.95 0.04
C ARG A 49 -3.22 22.25 -0.49
N GLY A 50 -3.21 20.94 -0.64
CA GLY A 50 -4.35 20.18 -1.10
C GLY A 50 -5.43 20.00 -0.04
N ASP A 51 -6.57 19.46 -0.47
CA ASP A 51 -7.68 19.14 0.42
C ASP A 51 -7.31 17.98 1.35
N TYR A 52 -7.60 18.16 2.65
CA TYR A 52 -7.45 17.09 3.61
C TYR A 52 -8.65 16.15 3.54
N ARG A 53 -8.39 14.84 3.49
CA ARG A 53 -9.42 13.81 3.67
C ARG A 53 -9.61 13.55 5.15
N LEU A 54 -10.84 13.75 5.63
CA LEU A 54 -11.25 13.44 7.00
C LEU A 54 -11.71 11.98 7.06
N ARG A 55 -11.12 11.19 7.95
CA ARG A 55 -11.70 9.88 8.28
C ARG A 55 -12.96 10.10 9.12
N PRO A 56 -14.11 9.51 8.74
CA PRO A 56 -15.34 9.67 9.49
C PRO A 56 -15.24 9.04 10.87
N GLY A 57 -15.73 9.76 11.89
CA GLY A 57 -15.83 9.25 13.25
C GLY A 57 -14.91 9.93 14.29
N THR A 58 -15.05 9.48 15.53
CA THR A 58 -14.24 9.92 16.65
C THR A 58 -12.90 9.20 16.72
N ALA A 59 -11.93 9.68 17.51
CA ALA A 59 -10.65 9.02 17.74
C ALA A 59 -10.82 7.58 18.28
N ARG A 60 -11.80 7.36 19.17
CA ARG A 60 -12.14 6.04 19.68
C ARG A 60 -12.71 5.12 18.57
N GLY A 61 -13.56 5.67 17.70
CA GLY A 61 -14.10 4.93 16.53
C GLY A 61 -13.02 4.54 15.54
N HIS A 62 -12.01 5.39 15.33
CA HIS A 62 -10.85 5.08 14.50
C HIS A 62 -10.03 3.92 15.10
N LEU A 63 -9.73 3.97 16.41
CA LEU A 63 -8.99 2.91 17.10
C LEU A 63 -9.74 1.57 17.03
N LEU A 64 -11.06 1.58 17.34
CA LEU A 64 -11.87 0.37 17.27
C LEU A 64 -11.86 -0.25 15.87
N ARG A 65 -12.02 0.56 14.83
CA ARG A 65 -11.96 0.12 13.43
C ARG A 65 -10.60 -0.48 13.08
N SER A 66 -9.52 0.18 13.50
CA SER A 66 -8.17 -0.33 13.28
C SER A 66 -7.95 -1.69 13.95
N LEU A 67 -8.48 -1.89 15.15
CA LEU A 67 -8.43 -3.18 15.85
C LEU A 67 -9.27 -4.26 15.15
N VAL A 68 -10.44 -3.91 14.61
CA VAL A 68 -11.25 -4.83 13.80
C VAL A 68 -10.51 -5.25 12.54
N TYR A 69 -9.88 -4.32 11.84
CA TYR A 69 -9.07 -4.64 10.64
C TYR A 69 -7.88 -5.53 11.00
N LEU A 70 -7.20 -5.23 12.11
CA LEU A 70 -6.12 -6.08 12.58
C LEU A 70 -6.61 -7.51 12.89
N ALA A 71 -7.76 -7.64 13.53
CA ALA A 71 -8.36 -8.95 13.83
C ALA A 71 -8.72 -9.73 12.56
N LEU A 72 -9.35 -9.07 11.56
CA LEU A 72 -9.66 -9.68 10.27
C LEU A 72 -8.41 -10.09 9.50
N TRP A 73 -7.38 -9.23 9.51
CA TRP A 73 -6.09 -9.54 8.90
C TRP A 73 -5.41 -10.73 9.56
N LEU A 74 -5.35 -10.77 10.92
CA LEU A 74 -4.78 -11.90 11.68
C LEU A 74 -5.55 -13.19 11.43
N LEU A 75 -6.88 -13.13 11.36
CA LEU A 75 -7.70 -14.28 11.03
C LEU A 75 -7.37 -14.82 9.63
N SER A 76 -7.30 -13.95 8.62
CA SER A 76 -6.96 -14.33 7.26
C SER A 76 -5.56 -14.94 7.16
N ALA A 77 -4.57 -14.29 7.80
CA ALA A 77 -3.19 -14.77 7.81
C ALA A 77 -3.06 -16.11 8.56
N GLY A 78 -3.70 -16.24 9.72
CA GLY A 78 -3.69 -17.49 10.52
C GLY A 78 -4.32 -18.67 9.78
N LEU A 79 -5.45 -18.45 9.12
CA LEU A 79 -6.12 -19.49 8.33
C LEU A 79 -5.30 -19.85 7.08
N LEU A 80 -4.64 -18.88 6.42
CA LEU A 80 -3.72 -19.17 5.32
C LEU A 80 -2.54 -20.04 5.79
N VAL A 81 -1.92 -19.69 6.93
CA VAL A 81 -0.84 -20.51 7.51
C VAL A 81 -1.34 -21.90 7.84
N LEU A 82 -2.54 -22.02 8.45
CA LEU A 82 -3.16 -23.31 8.75
C LEU A 82 -3.30 -24.16 7.48
N CYS A 83 -3.77 -23.59 6.37
CA CYS A 83 -3.87 -24.28 5.09
C CYS A 83 -2.49 -24.68 4.53
N ALA A 84 -1.49 -23.80 4.64
CA ALA A 84 -0.18 -23.99 4.04
C ALA A 84 0.69 -25.06 4.75
N VAL A 85 0.54 -25.21 6.07
CA VAL A 85 1.35 -26.19 6.84
C VAL A 85 0.82 -27.61 6.73
N GLN A 86 -0.33 -27.84 6.14
CA GLN A 86 -0.88 -29.18 5.99
C GLN A 86 -0.06 -29.99 4.97
N PRO A 87 0.27 -31.27 5.27
CA PRO A 87 1.04 -32.12 4.39
C PRO A 87 0.18 -32.70 3.25
N LEU A 88 -0.53 -31.84 2.52
CA LEU A 88 -1.38 -32.22 1.41
C LEU A 88 -0.59 -32.20 0.10
N ASP A 89 -0.77 -33.22 -0.74
CA ASP A 89 -0.13 -33.28 -2.05
C ASP A 89 -0.51 -32.12 -2.95
N ILE A 90 -1.73 -31.59 -2.81
CA ILE A 90 -2.20 -30.41 -3.55
C ILE A 90 -1.36 -29.16 -3.23
N ASN A 91 -0.86 -28.99 -2.00
CA ASN A 91 -0.01 -27.85 -1.61
C ASN A 91 1.32 -27.82 -2.33
N ARG A 92 1.79 -28.97 -2.85
CA ARG A 92 3.01 -29.08 -3.65
C ARG A 92 2.79 -28.80 -5.14
N ARG A 93 1.53 -28.76 -5.57
CA ARG A 93 1.15 -28.47 -6.94
C ARG A 93 1.03 -26.97 -7.15
N TRP A 94 1.39 -26.49 -8.33
CA TRP A 94 1.30 -25.08 -8.69
C TRP A 94 -0.12 -24.50 -8.51
N LEU A 95 -1.14 -25.35 -8.64
CA LEU A 95 -2.55 -24.98 -8.52
C LEU A 95 -2.91 -24.40 -7.13
N ALA A 96 -2.29 -24.89 -6.06
CA ALA A 96 -2.44 -24.33 -4.71
C ALA A 96 -1.28 -23.39 -4.35
N ALA A 97 -0.05 -23.71 -4.76
CA ALA A 97 1.13 -22.93 -4.41
C ALA A 97 1.08 -21.50 -4.99
N ALA A 98 0.58 -21.29 -6.20
CA ALA A 98 0.49 -19.96 -6.79
C ALA A 98 -0.52 -19.07 -6.07
N PRO A 99 -1.77 -19.47 -5.80
CA PRO A 99 -2.69 -18.68 -4.97
C PRO A 99 -2.15 -18.41 -3.56
N GLN A 100 -1.49 -19.37 -2.91
CA GLN A 100 -0.86 -19.16 -1.60
C GLN A 100 0.20 -18.06 -1.65
N ALA A 101 1.11 -18.10 -2.64
CA ALA A 101 2.15 -17.09 -2.79
C ALA A 101 1.55 -15.68 -3.04
N ILE A 102 0.51 -15.59 -3.88
CA ILE A 102 -0.20 -14.33 -4.12
C ILE A 102 -0.88 -13.83 -2.83
N ALA A 103 -1.54 -14.72 -2.07
CA ALA A 103 -2.18 -14.37 -0.80
C ALA A 103 -1.16 -13.86 0.23
N VAL A 104 0.01 -14.53 0.36
CA VAL A 104 1.10 -14.08 1.23
C VAL A 104 1.57 -12.67 0.84
N GLY A 105 1.81 -12.44 -0.44
CA GLY A 105 2.20 -11.13 -0.94
C GLY A 105 1.15 -10.06 -0.65
N ALA A 106 -0.12 -10.33 -0.94
CA ALA A 106 -1.23 -9.42 -0.70
C ALA A 106 -1.41 -9.11 0.79
N LEU A 107 -1.37 -10.11 1.67
CA LEU A 107 -1.42 -9.92 3.12
C LEU A 107 -0.20 -9.17 3.65
N GLY A 108 1.00 -9.38 3.08
CA GLY A 108 2.20 -8.63 3.42
C GLY A 108 2.05 -7.14 3.10
N PHE A 109 1.55 -6.80 1.91
CA PHE A 109 1.21 -5.40 1.57
C PHE A 109 0.10 -4.83 2.44
N GLY A 110 -0.92 -5.65 2.77
CA GLY A 110 -1.97 -5.30 3.72
C GLY A 110 -1.44 -4.96 5.10
N ALA A 111 -0.48 -5.74 5.62
CA ALA A 111 0.17 -5.46 6.91
C ALA A 111 0.86 -4.08 6.94
N LEU A 112 1.61 -3.74 5.87
CA LEU A 112 2.26 -2.44 5.75
C LEU A 112 1.24 -1.29 5.68
N ALA A 113 0.16 -1.48 4.92
CA ALA A 113 -0.91 -0.50 4.82
C ALA A 113 -1.64 -0.33 6.16
N LEU A 114 -1.90 -1.42 6.87
CA LEU A 114 -2.54 -1.43 8.18
C LEU A 114 -1.66 -0.75 9.24
N ALA A 115 -0.36 -1.00 9.26
CA ALA A 115 0.58 -0.31 10.14
C ALA A 115 0.55 1.21 9.91
N ARG A 116 0.53 1.64 8.64
CA ARG A 116 0.36 3.07 8.29
C ARG A 116 -1.00 3.59 8.72
N TYR A 117 -2.05 2.80 8.56
CA TYR A 117 -3.41 3.15 8.97
C TYR A 117 -3.49 3.46 10.48
N PHE A 118 -2.81 2.67 11.33
CA PHE A 118 -2.71 2.90 12.77
C PHE A 118 -1.90 4.17 13.12
N ALA A 119 -0.80 4.40 12.41
CA ALA A 119 0.12 5.49 12.70
C ALA A 119 -0.39 6.88 12.25
N GLN A 120 -1.40 6.94 11.39
CA GLN A 120 -1.85 8.18 10.78
C GLN A 120 -2.94 8.89 11.59
N PRO A 121 -2.92 10.26 11.61
CA PRO A 121 -3.97 11.05 12.25
C PRO A 121 -5.30 10.96 11.48
N GLN A 122 -6.36 11.54 12.04
CA GLN A 122 -7.67 11.59 11.38
C GLN A 122 -7.70 12.50 10.14
N HIS A 123 -6.87 13.55 10.13
CA HIS A 123 -6.69 14.45 9.00
C HIS A 123 -5.58 13.93 8.09
N LEU A 124 -5.95 13.41 6.94
CA LEU A 124 -5.03 12.78 6.01
C LEU A 124 -4.76 13.67 4.80
N GLU A 125 -3.51 13.83 4.45
CA GLU A 125 -3.12 14.29 3.13
C GLU A 125 -3.54 13.24 2.08
N LEU A 126 -3.85 13.66 0.86
CA LEU A 126 -4.28 12.76 -0.21
C LEU A 126 -3.29 11.60 -0.44
N ARG A 127 -1.99 11.87 -0.27
CA ARG A 127 -0.94 10.85 -0.35
C ARG A 127 -1.07 9.82 0.76
N GLN A 128 -1.20 10.26 2.02
CA GLN A 128 -1.34 9.39 3.18
C GLN A 128 -2.58 8.51 3.07
N TYR A 129 -3.70 9.09 2.58
CA TYR A 129 -4.92 8.35 2.31
C TYR A 129 -4.72 7.24 1.27
N ARG A 130 -4.05 7.53 0.15
CA ARG A 130 -3.75 6.53 -0.88
C ARG A 130 -2.82 5.43 -0.38
N GLU A 131 -1.79 5.78 0.40
CA GLU A 131 -0.80 4.82 0.92
C GLU A 131 -1.36 3.94 2.04
N SER A 132 -2.41 4.35 2.75
CA SER A 132 -3.06 3.56 3.80
C SER A 132 -4.38 2.95 3.33
N SER A 133 -5.44 3.75 3.22
CA SER A 133 -6.81 3.26 2.96
C SER A 133 -6.96 2.58 1.59
N VAL A 134 -6.53 3.24 0.51
CA VAL A 134 -6.65 2.66 -0.83
C VAL A 134 -5.78 1.42 -1.00
N THR A 135 -4.56 1.44 -0.44
CA THR A 135 -3.67 0.27 -0.49
C THR A 135 -4.20 -0.87 0.34
N LEU A 136 -4.73 -0.61 1.54
CA LEU A 136 -5.37 -1.61 2.40
C LEU A 136 -6.56 -2.27 1.68
N CYS A 137 -7.46 -1.48 1.13
CA CYS A 137 -8.62 -1.95 0.38
C CYS A 137 -8.20 -2.86 -0.79
N ARG A 138 -7.23 -2.44 -1.59
CA ARG A 138 -6.73 -3.23 -2.74
C ARG A 138 -6.04 -4.51 -2.31
N ALA A 139 -5.22 -4.46 -1.26
CA ALA A 139 -4.54 -5.62 -0.72
C ALA A 139 -5.53 -6.64 -0.15
N ALA A 140 -6.56 -6.18 0.56
CA ALA A 140 -7.62 -7.02 1.10
C ALA A 140 -8.40 -7.75 0.00
N PHE A 141 -8.80 -7.05 -1.08
CA PHE A 141 -9.47 -7.71 -2.21
C PHE A 141 -8.56 -8.65 -2.98
N ALA A 142 -7.28 -8.32 -3.16
CA ALA A 142 -6.31 -9.22 -3.79
C ALA A 142 -6.11 -10.50 -2.95
N ALA A 143 -6.01 -10.36 -1.62
CA ALA A 143 -5.94 -11.50 -0.70
C ALA A 143 -7.22 -12.35 -0.78
N ALA A 144 -8.40 -11.72 -0.75
CA ALA A 144 -9.68 -12.41 -0.85
C ALA A 144 -9.80 -13.23 -2.14
N ALA A 145 -9.41 -12.65 -3.28
CA ALA A 145 -9.43 -13.34 -4.57
C ALA A 145 -8.45 -14.53 -4.59
N ALA A 146 -7.22 -14.35 -4.10
CA ALA A 146 -6.23 -15.41 -4.04
C ALA A 146 -6.67 -16.55 -3.11
N LEU A 147 -7.25 -16.24 -1.94
CA LEU A 147 -7.75 -17.23 -1.00
C LEU A 147 -8.99 -17.98 -1.54
N ALA A 148 -9.86 -17.31 -2.30
CA ALA A 148 -10.95 -17.97 -3.00
C ALA A 148 -10.46 -18.92 -4.09
N LEU A 149 -9.42 -18.55 -4.83
CA LEU A 149 -8.76 -19.45 -5.79
C LEU A 149 -8.10 -20.63 -5.09
N LEU A 150 -7.50 -20.43 -3.92
CA LEU A 150 -6.95 -21.50 -3.10
C LEU A 150 -8.05 -22.48 -2.65
N ALA A 151 -9.21 -21.98 -2.20
CA ALA A 151 -10.34 -22.82 -1.85
C ALA A 151 -10.84 -23.65 -3.05
N ALA A 152 -10.91 -23.03 -4.23
CA ALA A 152 -11.25 -23.76 -5.47
C ALA A 152 -10.22 -24.84 -5.81
N ALA A 153 -8.93 -24.58 -5.59
CA ALA A 153 -7.86 -25.55 -5.77
C ALA A 153 -8.03 -26.76 -4.83
N TYR A 154 -8.37 -26.53 -3.56
CA TYR A 154 -8.63 -27.63 -2.61
C TYR A 154 -9.87 -28.46 -3.02
N LEU A 155 -10.94 -27.82 -3.47
CA LEU A 155 -12.13 -28.54 -3.99
C LEU A 155 -11.78 -29.40 -5.19
N ALA A 156 -11.03 -28.86 -6.15
CA ALA A 156 -10.59 -29.58 -7.34
C ALA A 156 -9.59 -30.71 -7.02
N GLY A 157 -8.82 -30.56 -5.94
CA GLY A 157 -7.90 -31.57 -5.43
C GLY A 157 -8.52 -32.68 -4.59
N GLY A 158 -9.85 -32.63 -4.35
CA GLY A 158 -10.55 -33.60 -3.52
C GLY A 158 -10.40 -33.39 -2.00
N GLU A 159 -10.01 -32.17 -1.59
CA GLU A 159 -9.76 -31.79 -0.20
C GLU A 159 -10.78 -30.75 0.31
N PRO A 160 -12.12 -31.07 0.34
CA PRO A 160 -13.17 -30.08 0.65
C PRO A 160 -13.09 -29.54 2.07
N ILE A 161 -12.56 -30.30 3.02
CA ILE A 161 -12.41 -29.86 4.41
C ILE A 161 -11.50 -28.64 4.50
N TRP A 162 -10.42 -28.59 3.67
CA TRP A 162 -9.46 -27.50 3.65
C TRP A 162 -9.91 -26.30 2.80
N ALA A 163 -10.92 -26.48 1.99
CA ALA A 163 -11.57 -25.36 1.30
C ALA A 163 -12.31 -24.43 2.28
N LEU A 164 -12.84 -24.96 3.38
CA LEU A 164 -13.58 -24.16 4.37
C LEU A 164 -12.74 -23.06 5.05
N PRO A 165 -11.56 -23.38 5.64
CA PRO A 165 -10.71 -22.32 6.20
C PRO A 165 -10.20 -21.34 5.15
N ALA A 166 -9.94 -21.78 3.91
CA ALA A 166 -9.56 -20.88 2.83
C ALA A 166 -10.69 -19.92 2.45
N LEU A 167 -11.96 -20.38 2.41
CA LEU A 167 -13.14 -19.55 2.19
C LEU A 167 -13.38 -18.59 3.36
N ALA A 168 -13.19 -19.04 4.60
CA ALA A 168 -13.33 -18.17 5.77
C ALA A 168 -12.28 -17.05 5.76
N ALA A 169 -11.03 -17.36 5.37
CA ALA A 169 -9.98 -16.35 5.19
C ALA A 169 -10.31 -15.38 4.06
N ALA A 170 -10.85 -15.87 2.93
CA ALA A 170 -11.30 -15.03 1.82
C ALA A 170 -12.42 -14.08 2.25
N ALA A 171 -13.41 -14.59 3.00
CA ALA A 171 -14.53 -13.81 3.52
C ALA A 171 -14.05 -12.72 4.50
N ALA A 172 -13.11 -13.04 5.40
CA ALA A 172 -12.53 -12.06 6.33
C ALA A 172 -11.79 -10.94 5.59
N SER A 173 -10.94 -11.29 4.60
CA SER A 173 -10.26 -10.30 3.76
C SER A 173 -11.24 -9.46 2.93
N ALA A 174 -12.29 -10.07 2.37
CA ALA A 174 -13.32 -9.34 1.64
C ALA A 174 -14.10 -8.37 2.54
N ALA A 175 -14.43 -8.78 3.77
CA ALA A 175 -15.11 -7.94 4.75
C ALA A 175 -14.26 -6.70 5.10
N GLU A 176 -12.95 -6.86 5.29
CA GLU A 176 -12.00 -5.75 5.50
C GLU A 176 -12.03 -4.76 4.32
N GLY A 177 -11.88 -5.26 3.08
CA GLY A 177 -11.91 -4.44 1.88
C GLY A 177 -13.24 -3.71 1.68
N LEU A 178 -14.37 -4.38 1.92
CA LEU A 178 -15.71 -3.78 1.80
C LEU A 178 -15.97 -2.73 2.89
N ALA A 179 -15.51 -2.98 4.12
CA ALA A 179 -15.65 -2.03 5.20
C ALA A 179 -14.88 -0.73 4.91
N GLU A 180 -13.66 -0.82 4.38
CA GLU A 180 -12.88 0.37 4.02
C GLU A 180 -13.48 1.09 2.81
N ARG A 181 -13.94 0.36 1.78
CA ARG A 181 -14.57 0.95 0.59
C ARG A 181 -15.84 1.75 0.90
N ARG A 182 -16.61 1.35 1.92
CA ARG A 182 -17.82 2.10 2.32
C ARG A 182 -17.52 3.44 2.98
N LEU A 183 -16.27 3.68 3.34
CA LEU A 183 -15.82 4.93 3.99
C LEU A 183 -15.22 5.91 2.97
N GLU A 184 -15.01 5.47 1.72
CA GLU A 184 -14.61 6.32 0.59
C GLU A 184 -15.77 7.19 0.11
#